data_745e844af47c5677b57e2010640a4460
#
_entry.id   745e844af47c5677b57e2010640a4460
#
_cell.length_a   1.000
_cell.length_b   1.000
_cell.length_c   1.000
_cell.angle_alpha   90.00
_cell.angle_beta   90.00
_cell.angle_gamma   90.00
#
_symmetry.space_group_name_H-M   'P 1'
#
loop_
_entity.id
_entity.type
_entity.pdbx_description
1 polymer ?
#
loop_
_entity_poly.entity_id
_entity_poly.type
_entity_poly.pdbx_seq_one_letter_code
_entity_poly.pdbx_strand_id
1 'polypeptide(L)'
;MRVIFAVLLSIIAGQVLAQDVPDFLRSNYVERRIIKTSSDDFGVTRLAKGYFVFCSNGRKGMARAFSKPKVDLFLYDLATNKVSPFDKSGLCDIEKSKYNIGSISFSSDLKNVFLSRNRDLKNYEGYIPFELVQVDIEEQKSECSIMSFVNSDYSYQQPFYDTKTETLFFVSNMPGGKGGYDIYFTRRIGKFGWSAVQNLEYANSPYDDLFPTLDAESNLYFSRPVDARGLEIFCLPNGARIPLALPGPFNTVGDDFNFSVIDKRNIVLARVSKRNGNSDIFLYSLK
;
A
#
# COMPACT_ATOMS: atom_id res chain seq x y z
N MET A 1 -25.78 21.48 64.00
CA MET A 1 -24.63 21.90 63.18
C MET A 1 -24.32 20.76 62.20
N ARG A 2 -24.81 20.83 60.95
CA ARG A 2 -24.58 19.81 59.93
C ARG A 2 -23.48 20.32 59.01
N VAL A 3 -22.34 19.63 58.99
CA VAL A 3 -21.24 19.89 58.09
C VAL A 3 -21.51 19.15 56.76
N ILE A 4 -21.72 19.90 55.69
CA ILE A 4 -21.89 19.36 54.34
C ILE A 4 -20.48 19.27 53.74
N PHE A 5 -19.98 18.04 53.53
CA PHE A 5 -18.80 17.80 52.72
C PHE A 5 -19.19 17.89 51.25
N ALA A 6 -18.76 18.94 50.59
CA ALA A 6 -18.82 19.04 49.14
C ALA A 6 -17.60 18.31 48.57
N VAL A 7 -17.84 17.15 47.95
CA VAL A 7 -16.82 16.47 47.15
C VAL A 7 -16.78 17.14 45.77
N LEU A 8 -15.73 17.94 45.53
CA LEU A 8 -15.40 18.41 44.22
C LEU A 8 -14.87 17.24 43.38
N LEU A 9 -15.71 16.66 42.52
CA LEU A 9 -15.27 15.82 41.43
C LEU A 9 -14.64 16.72 40.38
N SER A 10 -13.32 16.82 40.34
CA SER A 10 -12.58 17.37 39.22
C SER A 10 -12.68 16.38 38.07
N ILE A 11 -13.62 16.62 37.16
CA ILE A 11 -13.64 15.98 35.83
C ILE A 11 -12.46 16.53 35.05
N ILE A 12 -11.36 15.81 35.06
CA ILE A 12 -10.31 16.02 34.04
C ILE A 12 -10.90 15.47 32.76
N ALA A 13 -11.61 16.32 32.04
CA ALA A 13 -11.91 16.09 30.62
C ALA A 13 -10.56 16.16 29.90
N GLY A 14 -9.96 15.01 29.65
CA GLY A 14 -8.84 14.92 28.73
C GLY A 14 -9.35 15.44 27.39
N GLN A 15 -8.95 16.66 27.03
CA GLN A 15 -9.11 17.15 25.67
C GLN A 15 -8.31 16.19 24.79
N VAL A 16 -9.00 15.29 24.12
CA VAL A 16 -8.45 14.62 22.94
C VAL A 16 -8.24 15.74 21.95
N LEU A 17 -7.02 16.28 21.88
CA LEU A 17 -6.65 17.20 20.82
C LEU A 17 -6.99 16.50 19.51
N ALA A 18 -7.86 17.11 18.73
CA ALA A 18 -8.16 16.62 17.38
C ALA A 18 -6.82 16.57 16.65
N GLN A 19 -6.32 15.35 16.41
CA GLN A 19 -5.11 15.17 15.62
C GLN A 19 -5.46 15.58 14.19
N ASP A 20 -4.68 16.50 13.66
CA ASP A 20 -4.80 16.98 12.29
C ASP A 20 -3.91 16.13 11.36
N VAL A 21 -4.18 16.18 10.06
CA VAL A 21 -3.25 15.64 9.07
C VAL A 21 -1.89 16.31 9.20
N PRO A 22 -0.77 15.61 8.93
CA PRO A 22 0.57 16.20 8.99
C PRO A 22 0.67 17.51 8.23
N ASP A 23 1.31 18.53 8.83
CA ASP A 23 1.37 19.90 8.28
C ASP A 23 1.96 19.98 6.87
N PHE A 24 2.94 19.11 6.55
CA PHE A 24 3.53 19.10 5.22
C PHE A 24 2.49 18.83 4.11
N LEU A 25 1.39 18.12 4.40
CA LEU A 25 0.32 17.85 3.42
C LEU A 25 -0.49 19.11 3.05
N ARG A 26 -0.37 20.18 3.82
CA ARG A 26 -0.97 21.49 3.53
C ARG A 26 -0.06 22.42 2.74
N SER A 27 1.14 21.97 2.41
CA SER A 27 2.13 22.74 1.67
C SER A 27 1.76 22.88 0.18
N ASN A 28 2.40 23.83 -0.49
CA ASN A 28 2.20 24.05 -1.92
C ASN A 28 3.00 23.02 -2.74
N TYR A 29 2.32 22.15 -3.45
CA TYR A 29 2.90 21.16 -4.33
C TYR A 29 2.72 21.51 -5.81
N VAL A 30 3.69 21.10 -6.62
CA VAL A 30 3.55 21.01 -8.08
C VAL A 30 3.20 19.57 -8.43
N GLU A 31 2.03 19.38 -9.03
CA GLU A 31 1.59 18.09 -9.55
C GLU A 31 2.22 17.83 -10.92
N ARG A 32 2.75 16.64 -11.13
CA ARG A 32 3.23 16.15 -12.42
C ARG A 32 2.78 14.71 -12.63
N ARG A 33 2.04 14.45 -13.69
CA ARG A 33 1.72 13.09 -14.13
C ARG A 33 2.97 12.46 -14.73
N ILE A 34 3.57 11.52 -14.02
CA ILE A 34 4.85 10.92 -14.39
C ILE A 34 4.70 9.64 -15.22
N ILE A 35 3.62 8.88 -15.01
CA ILE A 35 3.31 7.70 -15.79
C ILE A 35 1.92 7.88 -16.40
N LYS A 36 1.86 7.78 -17.71
CA LYS A 36 0.65 7.95 -18.50
C LYS A 36 0.60 6.87 -19.56
N THR A 37 -0.28 5.91 -19.39
CA THR A 37 -0.44 4.81 -20.33
C THR A 37 -1.90 4.64 -20.77
N SER A 38 -2.16 3.69 -21.64
CA SER A 38 -3.52 3.21 -21.93
C SER A 38 -3.97 2.09 -21.00
N SER A 39 -3.27 1.89 -19.88
CA SER A 39 -3.38 0.76 -18.97
C SER A 39 -3.56 1.26 -17.54
N ASP A 40 -3.95 0.37 -16.62
CA ASP A 40 -3.94 0.68 -15.22
C ASP A 40 -2.51 0.60 -14.69
N ASP A 41 -2.03 1.72 -14.17
CA ASP A 41 -0.72 1.87 -13.52
C ASP A 41 -0.94 2.17 -12.03
N PHE A 42 -0.46 1.29 -11.14
CA PHE A 42 -0.73 1.36 -9.70
C PHE A 42 0.37 0.64 -8.90
N GLY A 43 0.20 0.55 -7.57
CA GLY A 43 1.09 -0.21 -6.70
C GLY A 43 2.50 0.37 -6.65
N VAL A 44 2.60 1.72 -6.66
CA VAL A 44 3.89 2.41 -6.66
C VAL A 44 4.59 2.19 -5.33
N THR A 45 5.83 1.73 -5.40
CA THR A 45 6.70 1.61 -4.25
C THR A 45 8.09 2.18 -4.55
N ARG A 46 8.73 2.75 -3.54
CA ARG A 46 10.10 3.23 -3.66
C ARG A 46 11.07 2.05 -3.65
N LEU A 47 11.95 1.98 -4.65
CA LEU A 47 13.07 1.03 -4.67
C LEU A 47 14.33 1.66 -4.07
N ALA A 48 14.72 2.83 -4.58
CA ALA A 48 15.89 3.58 -4.16
C ALA A 48 15.68 5.07 -4.45
N LYS A 49 16.65 5.92 -4.12
CA LYS A 49 16.57 7.34 -4.44
C LYS A 49 16.40 7.55 -5.96
N GLY A 50 15.26 8.14 -6.34
CA GLY A 50 14.95 8.42 -7.75
C GLY A 50 14.40 7.23 -8.55
N TYR A 51 14.21 6.06 -7.94
CA TYR A 51 13.67 4.88 -8.61
C TYR A 51 12.41 4.38 -7.93
N PHE A 52 11.38 4.10 -8.73
CA PHE A 52 10.10 3.53 -8.29
C PHE A 52 9.79 2.26 -9.06
N VAL A 53 9.23 1.28 -8.37
CA VAL A 53 8.61 0.12 -9.02
C VAL A 53 7.10 0.31 -8.97
N PHE A 54 6.42 -0.07 -10.03
CA PHE A 54 4.96 -0.01 -10.10
C PHE A 54 4.39 -1.18 -10.90
N CYS A 55 3.12 -1.44 -10.73
CA CYS A 55 2.36 -2.44 -11.47
C CYS A 55 1.70 -1.82 -12.69
N SER A 56 1.66 -2.56 -13.82
CA SER A 56 0.90 -2.17 -15.00
C SER A 56 0.30 -3.40 -15.69
N ASN A 57 -0.92 -3.26 -16.22
CA ASN A 57 -1.63 -4.37 -16.88
C ASN A 57 -1.55 -4.35 -18.43
N GLY A 58 -0.78 -3.46 -19.06
CA GLY A 58 -0.91 -3.27 -20.49
C GLY A 58 0.34 -3.06 -21.34
N ARG A 59 1.54 -3.12 -20.78
CA ARG A 59 2.76 -2.73 -21.51
C ARG A 59 3.40 -3.83 -22.37
N LYS A 60 2.70 -4.87 -22.77
CA LYS A 60 3.25 -5.90 -23.66
C LYS A 60 2.73 -5.72 -25.09
N GLY A 61 3.68 -5.61 -26.02
CA GLY A 61 3.44 -5.32 -27.42
C GLY A 61 2.41 -6.19 -28.15
N MET A 62 2.09 -5.86 -29.38
CA MET A 62 0.99 -6.35 -30.25
C MET A 62 0.75 -7.88 -30.34
N ALA A 63 1.64 -8.72 -29.80
CA ALA A 63 1.51 -10.18 -29.86
C ALA A 63 0.42 -10.79 -28.96
N ARG A 64 -0.34 -9.99 -28.20
CA ARG A 64 -1.33 -10.48 -27.23
C ARG A 64 -2.76 -9.99 -27.44
N ALA A 65 -3.17 -9.75 -28.65
CA ALA A 65 -4.56 -9.38 -28.95
C ALA A 65 -5.63 -10.41 -28.46
N PHE A 66 -5.22 -11.61 -28.06
CA PHE A 66 -6.11 -12.70 -27.63
C PHE A 66 -5.89 -13.19 -26.19
N SER A 67 -4.98 -12.60 -25.39
CA SER A 67 -4.78 -12.94 -23.99
C SER A 67 -5.24 -11.82 -23.07
N LYS A 68 -5.84 -12.17 -21.91
CA LYS A 68 -6.16 -11.18 -20.88
C LYS A 68 -4.88 -10.42 -20.49
N PRO A 69 -4.95 -9.08 -20.31
CA PRO A 69 -3.80 -8.29 -19.87
C PRO A 69 -3.27 -8.88 -18.56
N LYS A 70 -1.97 -9.08 -18.49
CA LYS A 70 -1.29 -9.57 -17.29
C LYS A 70 -0.69 -8.40 -16.56
N VAL A 71 -0.93 -8.31 -15.26
CA VAL A 71 -0.25 -7.34 -14.40
C VAL A 71 1.21 -7.77 -14.23
N ASP A 72 2.12 -6.84 -14.45
CA ASP A 72 3.56 -7.05 -14.31
C ASP A 72 4.24 -5.81 -13.70
N LEU A 73 5.50 -5.96 -13.26
CA LEU A 73 6.28 -4.92 -12.61
C LEU A 73 7.11 -4.12 -13.61
N PHE A 74 7.15 -2.81 -13.41
CA PHE A 74 7.94 -1.86 -14.18
C PHE A 74 8.74 -0.95 -13.28
N LEU A 75 9.90 -0.52 -13.76
CA LEU A 75 10.77 0.45 -13.13
C LEU A 75 10.58 1.82 -13.79
N TYR A 76 10.45 2.86 -12.98
CA TYR A 76 10.50 4.24 -13.37
C TYR A 76 11.75 4.92 -12.81
N ASP A 77 12.53 5.54 -13.69
CA ASP A 77 13.69 6.38 -13.34
C ASP A 77 13.26 7.85 -13.41
N LEU A 78 13.26 8.50 -12.24
CA LEU A 78 12.83 9.90 -12.09
C LEU A 78 13.78 10.89 -12.79
N ALA A 79 15.07 10.57 -12.87
CA ALA A 79 16.08 11.46 -13.48
C ALA A 79 15.94 11.52 -14.99
N THR A 80 15.66 10.38 -15.62
CA THR A 80 15.54 10.23 -17.07
C THR A 80 14.11 10.23 -17.57
N ASN A 81 13.11 10.14 -16.67
CA ASN A 81 11.70 9.93 -16.97
C ASN A 81 11.44 8.68 -17.85
N LYS A 82 12.27 7.65 -17.71
CA LYS A 82 12.15 6.40 -18.45
C LYS A 82 11.41 5.34 -17.66
N VAL A 83 10.62 4.56 -18.39
CA VAL A 83 10.01 3.33 -17.90
C VAL A 83 10.66 2.15 -18.60
N SER A 84 11.02 1.14 -17.81
CA SER A 84 11.55 -0.15 -18.30
C SER A 84 10.87 -1.30 -17.56
N PRO A 85 10.87 -2.52 -18.11
CA PRO A 85 10.50 -3.69 -17.31
C PRO A 85 11.37 -3.77 -16.06
N PHE A 86 10.77 -4.11 -14.93
CA PHE A 86 11.53 -4.37 -13.71
C PHE A 86 12.27 -5.70 -13.85
N ASP A 87 13.56 -5.72 -13.54
CA ASP A 87 14.35 -6.95 -13.53
C ASP A 87 13.92 -7.83 -12.35
N LYS A 88 13.39 -9.01 -12.67
CA LYS A 88 12.90 -10.00 -11.70
C LYS A 88 13.87 -11.15 -11.52
N SER A 89 15.07 -11.06 -12.12
CA SER A 89 16.11 -12.06 -12.03
C SER A 89 16.51 -12.27 -10.60
N GLY A 90 16.39 -12.64 -9.74
CA GLY A 90 16.61 -12.68 -8.29
C GLY A 90 15.34 -12.82 -7.48
N LEU A 91 14.18 -12.69 -8.11
CA LEU A 91 12.90 -12.84 -7.43
C LEU A 91 12.30 -14.25 -7.60
N CYS A 92 13.14 -15.26 -7.60
CA CYS A 92 12.75 -16.67 -7.73
C CYS A 92 12.02 -16.97 -9.06
N ASP A 93 11.23 -18.04 -9.12
CA ASP A 93 10.52 -18.46 -10.34
C ASP A 93 9.43 -17.49 -10.85
N ILE A 94 9.37 -16.28 -10.29
CA ILE A 94 8.44 -15.23 -10.71
C ILE A 94 8.67 -14.84 -12.18
N GLU A 95 9.89 -14.94 -12.67
CA GLU A 95 10.21 -14.71 -14.08
C GLU A 95 9.46 -15.64 -15.03
N LYS A 96 9.35 -16.90 -14.65
CA LYS A 96 8.67 -17.94 -15.45
C LYS A 96 7.16 -17.91 -15.29
N SER A 97 6.66 -17.03 -14.40
CA SER A 97 5.30 -17.14 -13.96
C SER A 97 4.29 -16.66 -15.01
N LYS A 98 3.31 -17.48 -15.24
CA LYS A 98 2.02 -17.15 -15.88
C LYS A 98 1.12 -16.31 -14.96
N TYR A 99 1.58 -15.96 -13.76
CA TYR A 99 0.85 -15.25 -12.72
C TYR A 99 0.81 -13.75 -12.94
N ASN A 100 -0.26 -13.10 -12.46
CA ASN A 100 -0.23 -11.67 -12.22
C ASN A 100 0.64 -11.42 -10.99
N ILE A 101 1.50 -10.42 -11.09
CA ILE A 101 2.28 -9.93 -9.96
C ILE A 101 1.59 -8.64 -9.50
N GLY A 102 1.16 -8.63 -8.24
CA GLY A 102 0.61 -7.43 -7.62
C GLY A 102 1.70 -6.52 -7.05
N SER A 103 1.33 -5.71 -6.08
CA SER A 103 2.26 -4.76 -5.44
C SER A 103 3.45 -5.46 -4.79
N ILE A 104 4.55 -4.74 -4.71
CA ILE A 104 5.83 -5.17 -4.16
C ILE A 104 6.30 -4.16 -3.11
N SER A 105 7.02 -4.61 -2.12
CA SER A 105 7.67 -3.77 -1.10
C SER A 105 9.08 -4.26 -0.80
N PHE A 106 9.97 -3.35 -0.45
CA PHE A 106 11.38 -3.64 -0.21
C PHE A 106 11.78 -3.18 1.20
N SER A 107 12.67 -3.93 1.84
CA SER A 107 13.42 -3.39 2.97
C SER A 107 14.38 -2.29 2.51
N SER A 108 14.77 -1.40 3.40
CA SER A 108 15.64 -0.26 3.04
C SER A 108 17.04 -0.68 2.56
N ASP A 109 17.51 -1.86 2.96
CA ASP A 109 18.75 -2.48 2.52
C ASP A 109 18.59 -3.37 1.28
N LEU A 110 17.37 -3.48 0.75
CA LEU A 110 16.99 -4.31 -0.39
C LEU A 110 17.21 -5.82 -0.21
N LYS A 111 17.47 -6.29 1.01
CA LYS A 111 17.69 -7.72 1.28
C LYS A 111 16.41 -8.52 1.45
N ASN A 112 15.32 -7.85 1.80
CA ASN A 112 14.01 -8.48 1.91
C ASN A 112 13.04 -7.83 0.93
N VAL A 113 12.35 -8.66 0.18
CA VAL A 113 11.31 -8.26 -0.77
C VAL A 113 10.03 -8.98 -0.43
N PHE A 114 8.94 -8.25 -0.39
CA PHE A 114 7.59 -8.79 -0.18
C PHE A 114 6.74 -8.45 -1.39
N LEU A 115 6.08 -9.43 -1.95
CA LEU A 115 5.23 -9.22 -3.12
C LEU A 115 3.97 -10.08 -3.04
N SER A 116 2.94 -9.62 -3.72
CA SER A 116 1.74 -10.41 -3.96
C SER A 116 1.71 -10.98 -5.36
N ARG A 117 1.27 -12.23 -5.52
CA ARG A 117 1.05 -12.87 -6.81
C ARG A 117 -0.18 -13.75 -6.77
N ASN A 118 -0.81 -13.98 -7.92
CA ASN A 118 -1.86 -14.99 -8.01
C ASN A 118 -1.30 -16.38 -7.73
N ARG A 119 -2.16 -17.26 -7.24
CA ARG A 119 -1.93 -18.71 -7.22
C ARG A 119 -2.31 -19.37 -8.55
N ASP A 120 -2.00 -20.64 -8.67
CA ASP A 120 -2.43 -21.46 -9.81
C ASP A 120 -3.86 -22.01 -9.63
N LEU A 121 -4.33 -22.07 -8.41
CA LEU A 121 -5.57 -22.76 -8.05
C LEU A 121 -6.64 -21.75 -7.60
N LYS A 122 -7.87 -22.03 -8.00
CA LYS A 122 -9.05 -21.34 -7.52
C LYS A 122 -9.34 -21.74 -6.07
N ASN A 123 -9.86 -20.79 -5.28
CA ASN A 123 -10.42 -21.10 -3.97
C ASN A 123 -11.82 -21.74 -4.10
N TYR A 124 -12.44 -22.00 -2.97
CA TYR A 124 -13.79 -22.62 -2.93
C TYR A 124 -14.88 -21.74 -3.57
N GLU A 125 -14.68 -20.41 -3.63
CA GLU A 125 -15.60 -19.47 -4.31
C GLU A 125 -15.35 -19.37 -5.83
N GLY A 126 -14.32 -20.02 -6.33
CA GLY A 126 -14.03 -20.11 -7.76
C GLY A 126 -13.18 -18.98 -8.34
N TYR A 127 -12.65 -18.05 -7.52
CA TYR A 127 -11.65 -17.08 -7.94
C TYR A 127 -10.22 -17.50 -7.59
N ILE A 128 -9.24 -16.87 -8.22
CA ILE A 128 -7.81 -17.14 -7.98
C ILE A 128 -7.29 -16.08 -7.01
N PRO A 129 -7.06 -16.41 -5.72
CA PRO A 129 -6.60 -15.47 -4.73
C PRO A 129 -5.13 -15.08 -4.96
N PHE A 130 -4.74 -13.95 -4.39
CA PHE A 130 -3.35 -13.57 -4.25
C PHE A 130 -2.75 -14.19 -2.99
N GLU A 131 -1.47 -14.53 -3.06
CA GLU A 131 -0.64 -14.92 -1.93
C GLU A 131 0.48 -13.92 -1.72
N LEU A 132 0.96 -13.79 -0.48
CA LEU A 132 2.17 -13.04 -0.15
C LEU A 132 3.38 -13.96 -0.18
N VAL A 133 4.41 -13.49 -0.87
CA VAL A 133 5.71 -14.14 -0.97
C VAL A 133 6.77 -13.23 -0.37
N GLN A 134 7.60 -13.79 0.49
CA GLN A 134 8.84 -13.20 0.95
C GLN A 134 9.99 -13.72 0.11
N VAL A 135 10.87 -12.82 -0.30
CA VAL A 135 12.14 -13.13 -0.96
C VAL A 135 13.27 -12.59 -0.11
N ASP A 136 14.11 -13.46 0.37
CA ASP A 136 15.35 -13.10 1.06
C ASP A 136 16.49 -13.12 0.04
N ILE A 137 17.11 -11.95 -0.18
CA ILE A 137 18.19 -11.77 -1.16
C ILE A 137 19.52 -11.88 -0.44
N GLU A 138 20.25 -12.96 -0.70
CA GLU A 138 21.63 -13.16 -0.27
C GLU A 138 22.59 -13.01 -1.46
N GLU A 139 23.88 -12.80 -1.20
CA GLU A 139 24.88 -12.46 -2.24
C GLU A 139 24.95 -13.44 -3.43
N GLN A 140 24.57 -14.71 -3.22
CA GLN A 140 24.66 -15.75 -4.25
C GLN A 140 23.36 -16.51 -4.52
N LYS A 141 22.32 -16.25 -3.73
CA LYS A 141 21.06 -16.99 -3.84
C LYS A 141 19.90 -16.19 -3.25
N SER A 142 18.78 -16.20 -3.93
CA SER A 142 17.51 -15.72 -3.38
C SER A 142 16.69 -16.90 -2.88
N GLU A 143 16.18 -16.79 -1.66
CA GLU A 143 15.24 -17.76 -1.09
C GLU A 143 13.85 -17.18 -1.07
N CYS A 144 12.88 -17.96 -1.58
CA CYS A 144 11.49 -17.56 -1.63
C CYS A 144 10.64 -18.47 -0.76
N SER A 145 9.75 -17.84 -0.03
CA SER A 145 8.75 -18.56 0.75
C SER A 145 7.40 -17.86 0.67
N ILE A 146 6.34 -18.64 0.59
CA ILE A 146 5.00 -18.15 0.87
C ILE A 146 4.94 -17.86 2.37
N MET A 147 4.38 -16.69 2.73
CA MET A 147 4.26 -16.32 4.15
C MET A 147 3.46 -17.39 4.90
N SER A 148 3.95 -17.79 6.07
CA SER A 148 3.42 -18.94 6.83
C SER A 148 1.96 -18.80 7.28
N PHE A 149 1.45 -17.57 7.36
CA PHE A 149 0.07 -17.29 7.74
C PHE A 149 -0.91 -17.27 6.55
N VAL A 150 -0.42 -17.43 5.32
CA VAL A 150 -1.25 -17.39 4.12
C VAL A 150 -2.11 -18.65 4.04
N ASN A 151 -3.44 -18.46 4.05
CA ASN A 151 -4.43 -19.49 3.83
C ASN A 151 -4.95 -19.43 2.39
N SER A 152 -5.16 -20.59 1.76
CA SER A 152 -5.60 -20.68 0.36
C SER A 152 -6.99 -20.14 0.08
N ASP A 153 -7.82 -19.98 1.07
CA ASP A 153 -9.18 -19.50 0.91
C ASP A 153 -9.30 -17.98 0.77
N TYR A 154 -8.25 -17.26 1.20
CA TYR A 154 -8.26 -15.80 1.24
C TYR A 154 -7.19 -15.20 0.35
N SER A 155 -7.39 -13.93 -0.03
CA SER A 155 -6.48 -13.14 -0.83
C SER A 155 -5.63 -12.25 0.07
N TYR A 156 -4.32 -12.17 -0.23
CA TYR A 156 -3.34 -11.33 0.49
C TYR A 156 -2.62 -10.45 -0.50
N GLN A 157 -2.72 -9.13 -0.35
CA GLN A 157 -2.29 -8.18 -1.37
C GLN A 157 -1.60 -6.96 -0.76
N GLN A 158 -1.01 -6.15 -1.61
CA GLN A 158 -0.53 -4.81 -1.30
C GLN A 158 0.38 -4.76 -0.06
N PRO A 159 1.47 -5.55 -0.03
CA PRO A 159 2.41 -5.54 1.07
C PRO A 159 3.12 -4.18 1.18
N PHE A 160 3.32 -3.72 2.40
CA PHE A 160 4.20 -2.61 2.75
C PHE A 160 5.04 -3.00 3.96
N TYR A 161 6.36 -3.03 3.79
CA TYR A 161 7.29 -3.36 4.86
C TYR A 161 7.95 -2.12 5.43
N ASP A 162 7.69 -1.87 6.71
CA ASP A 162 8.40 -0.85 7.46
C ASP A 162 9.67 -1.44 8.08
N THR A 163 10.82 -1.10 7.50
CA THR A 163 12.12 -1.58 7.98
C THR A 163 12.45 -1.08 9.38
N LYS A 164 11.95 0.11 9.78
CA LYS A 164 12.24 0.72 11.07
C LYS A 164 11.67 -0.08 12.24
N THR A 165 10.46 -0.59 12.08
CA THR A 165 9.75 -1.38 13.10
C THR A 165 9.71 -2.87 12.78
N GLU A 166 10.31 -3.28 11.66
CA GLU A 166 10.27 -4.64 11.11
C GLU A 166 8.84 -5.19 11.01
N THR A 167 7.91 -4.32 10.57
CA THR A 167 6.48 -4.62 10.48
C THR A 167 6.07 -4.73 9.02
N LEU A 168 5.42 -5.83 8.66
CA LEU A 168 4.77 -6.03 7.37
C LEU A 168 3.30 -5.72 7.50
N PHE A 169 2.84 -4.68 6.79
CA PHE A 169 1.43 -4.39 6.57
C PHE A 169 0.99 -5.01 5.26
N PHE A 170 -0.25 -5.45 5.19
CA PHE A 170 -0.83 -6.03 3.98
C PHE A 170 -2.36 -5.95 4.03
N VAL A 171 -2.98 -6.19 2.89
CA VAL A 171 -4.44 -6.18 2.74
C VAL A 171 -4.93 -7.61 2.53
N SER A 172 -6.02 -7.98 3.20
CA SER A 172 -6.62 -9.31 3.06
C SER A 172 -8.12 -9.29 3.33
N ASN A 173 -8.83 -10.23 2.71
CA ASN A 173 -10.23 -10.54 3.02
C ASN A 173 -10.37 -11.71 4.00
N MET A 174 -9.29 -12.04 4.75
CA MET A 174 -9.35 -13.10 5.77
C MET A 174 -10.26 -12.69 6.94
N PRO A 175 -10.81 -13.66 7.70
CA PRO A 175 -11.66 -13.37 8.86
C PRO A 175 -10.98 -12.51 9.94
N GLY A 176 -11.80 -11.75 10.67
CA GLY A 176 -11.34 -10.87 11.75
C GLY A 176 -11.21 -9.40 11.34
N GLY A 177 -11.59 -9.06 10.11
CA GLY A 177 -11.71 -7.69 9.61
C GLY A 177 -13.07 -7.05 9.92
N LYS A 178 -13.29 -5.87 9.36
CA LYS A 178 -14.54 -5.09 9.46
C LYS A 178 -15.26 -4.98 8.14
N GLY A 179 -14.52 -4.96 7.03
CA GLY A 179 -15.00 -4.77 5.67
C GLY A 179 -14.80 -6.01 4.79
N GLY A 180 -14.74 -5.78 3.47
CA GLY A 180 -14.39 -6.80 2.50
C GLY A 180 -12.90 -7.09 2.51
N TYR A 181 -12.10 -6.06 2.24
CA TYR A 181 -10.64 -6.07 2.35
C TYR A 181 -10.19 -5.13 3.47
N ASP A 182 -9.40 -5.64 4.40
CA ASP A 182 -8.93 -4.92 5.57
C ASP A 182 -7.40 -4.91 5.63
N ILE A 183 -6.84 -3.92 6.32
CA ILE A 183 -5.41 -3.82 6.59
C ILE A 183 -5.06 -4.66 7.82
N TYR A 184 -4.10 -5.54 7.64
CA TYR A 184 -3.50 -6.35 8.71
C TYR A 184 -2.02 -6.08 8.81
N PHE A 185 -1.43 -6.49 9.92
CA PHE A 185 0.02 -6.43 10.09
C PHE A 185 0.57 -7.63 10.86
N THR A 186 1.84 -7.89 10.65
CA THR A 186 2.65 -8.84 11.42
C THR A 186 4.05 -8.28 11.62
N ARG A 187 4.73 -8.68 12.68
CA ARG A 187 6.08 -8.21 12.99
C ARG A 187 7.08 -9.34 12.87
N ARG A 188 8.29 -9.02 12.42
CA ARG A 188 9.37 -9.99 12.36
C ARG A 188 9.78 -10.43 13.78
N ILE A 189 9.96 -11.73 13.96
CA ILE A 189 10.48 -12.34 15.19
C ILE A 189 11.73 -13.11 14.84
N GLY A 190 12.91 -12.56 15.21
CA GLY A 190 14.19 -13.11 14.81
C GLY A 190 14.40 -13.13 13.29
N LYS A 191 15.26 -14.02 12.80
CA LYS A 191 15.65 -14.02 11.39
C LYS A 191 14.54 -14.48 10.43
N PHE A 192 13.73 -15.45 10.84
CA PHE A 192 12.79 -16.13 9.91
C PHE A 192 11.34 -16.18 10.39
N GLY A 193 11.06 -15.72 11.61
CA GLY A 193 9.73 -15.80 12.21
C GLY A 193 8.90 -14.54 12.02
N TRP A 194 7.58 -14.71 12.11
CA TRP A 194 6.60 -13.64 12.13
C TRP A 194 5.65 -13.81 13.31
N SER A 195 5.23 -12.72 13.91
CA SER A 195 4.21 -12.74 14.95
C SER A 195 2.85 -13.22 14.40
N ALA A 196 1.93 -13.55 15.28
CA ALA A 196 0.52 -13.70 14.88
C ALA A 196 0.07 -12.44 14.15
N VAL A 197 -0.69 -12.64 13.04
CA VAL A 197 -1.28 -11.55 12.27
C VAL A 197 -2.33 -10.83 13.12
N GLN A 198 -2.32 -9.50 13.06
CA GLN A 198 -3.25 -8.64 13.78
C GLN A 198 -4.01 -7.74 12.82
N ASN A 199 -5.30 -7.53 13.07
CA ASN A 199 -6.10 -6.56 12.36
C ASN A 199 -5.71 -5.14 12.80
N LEU A 200 -5.60 -4.20 11.87
CA LEU A 200 -5.32 -2.80 12.17
C LEU A 200 -6.62 -2.05 12.46
N GLU A 201 -7.21 -2.34 13.62
CA GLU A 201 -8.58 -2.00 14.01
C GLU A 201 -8.95 -0.52 13.78
N TYR A 202 -8.04 0.41 14.08
CA TYR A 202 -8.32 1.85 13.96
C TYR A 202 -8.25 2.37 12.53
N ALA A 203 -7.57 1.66 11.64
CA ALA A 203 -7.56 1.99 10.22
C ALA A 203 -8.79 1.44 9.51
N ASN A 204 -9.24 0.24 9.88
CA ASN A 204 -10.24 -0.51 9.15
C ASN A 204 -11.69 -0.05 9.40
N SER A 205 -12.51 -0.16 8.36
CA SER A 205 -13.91 0.27 8.28
C SER A 205 -14.81 -0.85 7.72
N PRO A 206 -16.14 -0.65 7.64
CA PRO A 206 -17.03 -1.59 6.93
C PRO A 206 -16.83 -1.66 5.41
N TYR A 207 -15.96 -0.84 4.83
CA TYR A 207 -15.58 -0.85 3.42
C TYR A 207 -14.21 -1.51 3.21
N ASP A 208 -13.74 -1.54 1.97
CA ASP A 208 -12.37 -1.97 1.66
C ASP A 208 -11.37 -0.90 2.10
N ASP A 209 -10.36 -1.29 2.86
CA ASP A 209 -9.24 -0.44 3.28
C ASP A 209 -7.95 -0.96 2.60
N LEU A 210 -7.39 -0.16 1.69
CA LEU A 210 -6.45 -0.60 0.66
C LEU A 210 -5.17 0.21 0.66
N PHE A 211 -4.09 -0.35 0.09
CA PHE A 211 -2.81 0.33 -0.18
C PHE A 211 -2.16 0.99 1.06
N PRO A 212 -1.90 0.24 2.13
CA PRO A 212 -1.24 0.80 3.31
C PRO A 212 0.20 1.22 3.01
N THR A 213 0.60 2.41 3.48
CA THR A 213 1.98 2.91 3.48
C THR A 213 2.25 3.74 4.73
N LEU A 214 3.50 3.88 5.13
CA LEU A 214 3.91 4.76 6.22
C LEU A 214 4.86 5.85 5.72
N ASP A 215 4.82 7.02 6.39
CA ASP A 215 5.88 8.01 6.29
C ASP A 215 6.99 7.79 7.35
N ALA A 216 7.98 8.66 7.38
CA ALA A 216 9.11 8.57 8.31
C ALA A 216 8.69 8.78 9.78
N GLU A 217 7.60 9.48 10.02
CA GLU A 217 6.99 9.78 11.31
C GLU A 217 6.02 8.66 11.77
N SER A 218 5.88 7.61 10.95
CA SER A 218 4.98 6.45 11.18
C SER A 218 3.48 6.83 11.13
N ASN A 219 3.12 7.88 10.38
CA ASN A 219 1.73 8.10 10.01
C ASN A 219 1.35 7.10 8.91
N LEU A 220 0.20 6.43 9.08
CA LEU A 220 -0.31 5.47 8.11
C LEU A 220 -1.17 6.18 7.07
N TYR A 221 -0.92 5.90 5.80
CA TYR A 221 -1.75 6.31 4.67
C TYR A 221 -2.38 5.08 4.04
N PHE A 222 -3.63 5.19 3.63
CA PHE A 222 -4.36 4.12 2.96
C PHE A 222 -5.51 4.69 2.13
N SER A 223 -6.17 3.86 1.34
CA SER A 223 -7.26 4.28 0.46
C SER A 223 -8.55 3.55 0.83
N ARG A 224 -9.68 4.26 0.78
CA ARG A 224 -11.01 3.77 1.12
C ARG A 224 -12.05 4.31 0.17
N PRO A 225 -13.04 3.52 -0.27
CA PRO A 225 -14.16 4.04 -1.02
C PRO A 225 -15.04 4.95 -0.14
N VAL A 226 -15.43 6.09 -0.70
CA VAL A 226 -16.30 7.08 -0.04
C VAL A 226 -17.49 7.38 -0.94
N ASP A 227 -18.58 6.68 -0.70
CA ASP A 227 -19.85 6.83 -1.43
C ASP A 227 -19.66 6.94 -2.96
N ALA A 228 -20.35 7.89 -3.58
CA ALA A 228 -20.25 8.15 -5.03
C ALA A 228 -18.97 8.88 -5.47
N ARG A 229 -18.05 9.20 -4.54
CA ARG A 229 -16.81 9.93 -4.86
C ARG A 229 -15.65 9.04 -5.33
N GLY A 230 -15.75 7.74 -5.09
CA GLY A 230 -14.71 6.76 -5.41
C GLY A 230 -13.73 6.54 -4.26
N LEU A 231 -12.52 6.08 -4.58
CA LEU A 231 -11.46 5.90 -3.58
C LEU A 231 -10.88 7.24 -3.16
N GLU A 232 -10.79 7.46 -1.86
CA GLU A 232 -10.08 8.59 -1.25
C GLU A 232 -8.93 8.10 -0.38
N ILE A 233 -7.89 8.92 -0.27
CA ILE A 233 -6.73 8.69 0.58
C ILE A 233 -7.01 9.22 1.97
N PHE A 234 -6.74 8.38 2.96
CA PHE A 234 -6.83 8.69 4.38
C PHE A 234 -5.45 8.66 5.03
N CYS A 235 -5.29 9.45 6.08
CA CYS A 235 -4.17 9.42 7.00
C CYS A 235 -4.68 9.02 8.39
N LEU A 236 -4.05 8.03 9.01
CA LEU A 236 -4.14 7.76 10.43
C LEU A 236 -2.83 8.24 11.08
N PRO A 237 -2.81 9.44 11.70
CA PRO A 237 -1.62 9.95 12.38
C PRO A 237 -1.12 8.98 13.45
N ASN A 238 0.19 8.94 13.64
CA ASN A 238 0.80 8.04 14.62
C ASN A 238 0.21 8.28 16.02
N GLY A 239 -0.29 7.22 16.64
CA GLY A 239 -0.98 7.26 17.94
C GLY A 239 -2.45 7.69 17.86
N ALA A 240 -2.97 8.09 16.70
CA ALA A 240 -4.39 8.38 16.49
C ALA A 240 -5.25 7.11 16.44
N ARG A 241 -6.55 7.31 16.60
CA ARG A 241 -7.56 6.23 16.48
C ARG A 241 -8.63 6.53 15.43
N ILE A 242 -8.57 7.69 14.81
CA ILE A 242 -9.56 8.13 13.82
C ILE A 242 -8.81 8.56 12.57
N PRO A 243 -9.02 7.88 11.44
CA PRO A 243 -8.45 8.28 10.16
C PRO A 243 -9.08 9.59 9.66
N LEU A 244 -8.27 10.41 9.00
CA LEU A 244 -8.66 11.68 8.42
C LEU A 244 -8.47 11.61 6.90
N ALA A 245 -9.48 12.01 6.13
CA ALA A 245 -9.34 12.15 4.69
C ALA A 245 -8.32 13.24 4.35
N LEU A 246 -7.43 12.99 3.40
CA LEU A 246 -6.47 14.00 2.96
C LEU A 246 -7.18 15.16 2.26
N PRO A 247 -6.65 16.39 2.41
CA PRO A 247 -7.16 17.53 1.66
C PRO A 247 -6.78 17.44 0.17
N GLY A 248 -7.43 18.26 -0.68
CA GLY A 248 -6.87 18.53 -2.00
C GLY A 248 -5.45 19.13 -1.90
N PRO A 249 -4.59 18.85 -2.86
CA PRO A 249 -4.87 18.23 -4.17
C PRO A 249 -4.78 16.69 -4.20
N PHE A 250 -4.58 16.02 -3.08
CA PHE A 250 -4.38 14.57 -3.03
C PHE A 250 -5.67 13.79 -3.28
N ASN A 251 -6.79 14.25 -2.70
CA ASN A 251 -8.12 13.74 -3.02
C ASN A 251 -8.83 14.67 -4.01
N THR A 252 -9.39 14.09 -5.06
CA THR A 252 -10.13 14.77 -6.12
C THR A 252 -11.52 14.15 -6.29
N VAL A 253 -12.21 14.49 -7.37
CA VAL A 253 -13.45 13.78 -7.76
C VAL A 253 -13.05 12.58 -8.62
N GLY A 254 -13.07 11.39 -8.07
CA GLY A 254 -12.67 10.12 -8.70
C GLY A 254 -11.80 9.30 -7.76
N ASP A 255 -11.26 8.20 -8.27
CA ASP A 255 -10.41 7.32 -7.47
C ASP A 255 -9.00 7.90 -7.32
N ASP A 256 -8.63 8.26 -6.09
CA ASP A 256 -7.28 8.62 -5.67
C ASP A 256 -6.79 7.56 -4.69
N PHE A 257 -5.66 6.90 -4.97
CA PHE A 257 -5.21 5.76 -4.18
C PHE A 257 -3.70 5.53 -4.24
N ASN A 258 -3.22 4.58 -3.45
CA ASN A 258 -1.81 4.19 -3.38
C ASN A 258 -0.86 5.39 -3.12
N PHE A 259 -1.19 6.17 -2.10
CA PHE A 259 -0.40 7.32 -1.66
C PHE A 259 0.90 6.86 -1.00
N SER A 260 2.02 7.47 -1.34
CA SER A 260 3.31 7.17 -0.73
C SER A 260 4.16 8.44 -0.58
N VAL A 261 4.59 8.70 0.65
CA VAL A 261 5.56 9.75 0.95
C VAL A 261 6.96 9.23 0.63
N ILE A 262 7.57 9.77 -0.41
CA ILE A 262 8.88 9.32 -0.89
C ILE A 262 10.00 9.93 -0.06
N ASP A 263 9.89 11.21 0.18
CA ASP A 263 10.78 11.99 1.04
C ASP A 263 10.08 13.27 1.49
N LYS A 264 10.78 14.14 2.21
CA LYS A 264 10.23 15.41 2.73
C LYS A 264 9.68 16.36 1.66
N ARG A 265 9.97 16.14 0.38
CA ARG A 265 9.59 17.02 -0.73
C ARG A 265 8.72 16.36 -1.79
N ASN A 266 8.65 15.03 -1.79
CA ASN A 266 8.05 14.27 -2.88
C ASN A 266 7.04 13.25 -2.38
N ILE A 267 5.87 13.26 -2.99
CA ILE A 267 4.78 12.33 -2.75
C ILE A 267 4.37 11.74 -4.11
N VAL A 268 4.06 10.46 -4.16
CA VAL A 268 3.46 9.82 -5.33
C VAL A 268 2.10 9.23 -4.95
N LEU A 269 1.19 9.21 -5.91
CA LEU A 269 -0.08 8.52 -5.81
C LEU A 269 -0.55 8.02 -7.18
N ALA A 270 -1.47 7.08 -7.19
CA ALA A 270 -2.21 6.68 -8.37
C ALA A 270 -3.59 7.36 -8.39
N ARG A 271 -4.06 7.70 -9.58
CA ARG A 271 -5.37 8.34 -9.79
C ARG A 271 -6.02 7.83 -11.06
N VAL A 272 -7.32 7.53 -10.99
CA VAL A 272 -8.08 7.16 -12.20
C VAL A 272 -8.31 8.39 -13.07
N SER A 273 -7.89 8.27 -14.31
CA SER A 273 -8.07 9.34 -15.30
C SER A 273 -9.53 9.42 -15.77
N LYS A 274 -10.15 10.57 -15.62
CA LYS A 274 -11.50 10.82 -16.15
C LYS A 274 -11.63 10.63 -17.66
N ARG A 275 -10.50 10.67 -18.39
CA ARG A 275 -10.50 10.62 -19.87
C ARG A 275 -10.65 9.20 -20.42
N ASN A 276 -10.06 8.21 -19.79
CA ASN A 276 -9.98 6.83 -20.31
C ASN A 276 -10.34 5.77 -19.27
N GLY A 277 -10.64 6.15 -18.03
CA GLY A 277 -10.97 5.25 -16.95
C GLY A 277 -9.80 4.43 -16.40
N ASN A 278 -8.58 4.63 -16.91
CA ASN A 278 -7.38 3.94 -16.43
C ASN A 278 -6.69 4.75 -15.34
N SER A 279 -5.95 4.07 -14.47
CA SER A 279 -5.15 4.73 -13.46
C SER A 279 -3.78 5.15 -14.01
N ASP A 280 -3.34 6.33 -13.58
CA ASP A 280 -2.05 6.93 -13.90
C ASP A 280 -1.32 7.28 -12.61
N ILE A 281 0.01 7.47 -12.68
CA ILE A 281 0.82 7.83 -11.52
C ILE A 281 1.22 9.29 -11.57
N PHE A 282 1.01 9.98 -10.46
CA PHE A 282 1.29 11.40 -10.24
C PHE A 282 2.38 11.57 -9.19
N LEU A 283 3.28 12.50 -9.45
CA LEU A 283 4.29 12.99 -8.52
C LEU A 283 3.91 14.41 -8.08
N TYR A 284 3.89 14.61 -6.79
CA TYR A 284 3.74 15.92 -6.14
C TYR A 284 5.09 16.31 -5.56
N SER A 285 5.64 17.42 -6.04
CA SER A 285 6.90 17.97 -5.53
C SER A 285 6.66 19.29 -4.82
N LEU A 286 7.22 19.46 -3.62
CA LEU A 286 7.14 20.71 -2.84
C LEU A 286 7.80 21.84 -3.62
N LYS A 287 7.12 22.99 -3.72
CA LYS A 287 7.64 24.21 -4.36
C LYS A 287 8.84 24.79 -3.63
#